data_c49e5401053fdc543e943cb04609a766
#
_entry.id   c49e5401053fdc543e943cb04609a766
#
_cell.length_a   1.000
_cell.length_b   1.000
_cell.length_c   1.000
_cell.angle_alpha   90.00
_cell.angle_beta   90.00
_cell.angle_gamma   90.00
#
_symmetry.space_group_name_H-M   'P 1'
#
loop_
_entity.id
_entity.type
_entity.pdbx_description
1 polymer ?
#
loop_
_entity_poly.entity_id
_entity_poly.type
_entity_poly.pdbx_seq_one_letter_code
_entity_poly.pdbx_strand_id
1 'polypeptide(L)' 'MTKFVLLMVICSGIPGNDCKPISTPITEFDTYHQCIYYGYDYSNVFLKYMGDESVSEYEMYTKFSCKAHKII' A
#
# COMPACT_ATOMS: atom_id res chain seq x y z
N MET A 1 23.41 -6.21 4.98
CA MET A 1 22.27 -6.75 4.23
C MET A 1 21.18 -5.71 4.13
N THR A 2 20.60 -5.54 2.97
CA THR A 2 19.56 -4.53 2.77
C THR A 2 18.21 -5.20 2.53
N LYS A 3 17.20 -4.74 3.23
CA LYS A 3 15.83 -5.16 3.02
C LYS A 3 15.02 -3.95 2.54
N PHE A 4 13.92 -4.21 1.90
CA PHE A 4 13.01 -3.16 1.45
C PHE A 4 11.72 -3.26 2.25
N VAL A 5 11.34 -2.14 2.86
CA VAL A 5 10.16 -2.09 3.74
C VAL A 5 9.01 -1.44 2.97
N LEU A 6 7.89 -2.12 2.96
CA LEU A 6 6.67 -1.63 2.32
C LEU A 6 5.86 -0.79 3.30
N LEU A 7 5.57 0.44 2.89
CA LEU A 7 4.69 1.34 3.62
C LEU A 7 3.52 1.67 2.72
N MET A 8 2.31 1.33 3.15
CA MET A 8 1.11 1.50 2.34
C MET A 8 0.05 2.28 3.10
N VAL A 9 -0.65 3.15 2.39
CA VAL A 9 -1.75 3.94 2.95
C VAL A 9 -2.94 3.90 1.99
N ILE A 10 -4.13 4.07 2.55
CA ILE A 10 -5.36 4.26 1.78
C ILE A 10 -5.79 5.72 1.92
N CYS A 11 -6.12 6.33 0.81
CA CYS A 11 -6.50 7.75 0.79
C CYS A 11 -7.86 7.94 0.15
N SER A 12 -8.50 9.04 0.47
CA SER A 12 -9.76 9.44 -0.16
C SER A 12 -9.53 10.75 -0.94
N GLY A 13 -10.12 10.84 -2.12
CA GLY A 13 -10.06 12.06 -2.92
C GLY A 13 -11.03 13.14 -2.46
N ILE A 14 -11.91 12.83 -1.50
CA ILE A 14 -12.87 13.77 -0.97
C ILE A 14 -12.20 14.70 0.03
N PRO A 15 -12.34 16.03 -0.10
CA PRO A 15 -11.73 16.97 0.83
C PRO A 15 -12.12 16.71 2.27
N GLY A 16 -11.17 16.84 3.17
CA GLY A 16 -11.37 16.63 4.60
C GLY A 16 -11.09 15.21 5.08
N ASN A 17 -10.83 14.27 4.17
CA ASN A 17 -10.46 12.90 4.51
C ASN A 17 -8.96 12.70 4.32
N ASP A 18 -8.32 12.16 5.34
CA ASP A 18 -6.89 11.92 5.33
C ASP A 18 -6.55 10.50 4.91
N CYS A 19 -5.28 10.30 4.55
CA CYS A 19 -4.76 8.97 4.30
C CYS A 19 -4.57 8.22 5.61
N LYS A 20 -4.84 6.93 5.59
CA LYS A 20 -4.67 6.06 6.75
C LYS A 20 -3.74 4.90 6.42
N PRO A 21 -2.87 4.51 7.35
CA PRO A 21 -1.98 3.38 7.08
C PRO A 21 -2.73 2.07 6.95
N ILE A 22 -2.21 1.20 6.09
CA ILE A 22 -2.72 -0.16 5.91
C ILE A 22 -1.67 -1.12 6.44
N SER A 23 -2.09 -2.04 7.30
CA SER A 23 -1.22 -3.12 7.75
C SER A 23 -1.25 -4.24 6.73
N THR A 24 -0.07 -4.59 6.22
CA THR A 24 0.06 -5.70 5.28
C THR A 24 0.64 -6.93 5.99
N PRO A 25 0.29 -8.15 5.55
CA PRO A 25 0.83 -9.37 6.17
C PRO A 25 2.35 -9.48 6.04
N ILE A 26 2.90 -8.98 4.94
CA ILE A 26 4.34 -8.98 4.69
C ILE A 26 4.79 -7.54 4.52
N THR A 27 5.81 -7.13 5.26
CA THR A 27 6.31 -5.76 5.25
C THR A 27 7.76 -5.63 4.80
N GLU A 28 8.49 -6.75 4.74
CA GLU A 28 9.90 -6.74 4.34
C GLU A 28 10.13 -7.65 3.15
N PHE A 29 11.00 -7.21 2.25
CA PHE A 29 11.31 -7.92 1.01
C PHE A 29 12.80 -7.87 0.73
N ASP A 30 13.30 -8.91 0.09
CA ASP A 30 14.73 -9.01 -0.24
C ASP A 30 15.13 -8.10 -1.39
N THR A 31 14.22 -7.81 -2.31
CA THR A 31 14.50 -6.96 -3.47
C THR A 31 13.46 -5.86 -3.60
N TYR A 32 13.88 -4.76 -4.23
CA TYR A 32 12.97 -3.65 -4.54
C TYR A 32 11.84 -4.12 -5.44
N HIS A 33 12.16 -4.94 -6.44
CA HIS A 33 11.17 -5.48 -7.36
C HIS A 33 10.06 -6.26 -6.64
N GLN A 34 10.46 -7.11 -5.70
CA GLN A 34 9.47 -7.88 -4.92
C GLN A 34 8.55 -6.97 -4.12
N CYS A 35 9.12 -5.93 -3.52
CA CYS A 35 8.35 -4.97 -2.73
C CYS A 35 7.33 -4.22 -3.60
N ILE A 36 7.75 -3.72 -4.75
CA ILE A 36 6.88 -2.99 -5.67
C ILE A 36 5.78 -3.89 -6.22
N TYR A 37 6.15 -5.09 -6.63
CA TYR A 37 5.19 -6.05 -7.16
C TYR A 37 4.11 -6.38 -6.13
N TYR A 38 4.54 -6.66 -4.91
CA TYR A 38 3.60 -6.95 -3.81
C TYR A 38 2.70 -5.76 -3.51
N GLY A 39 3.27 -4.55 -3.52
CA GLY A 39 2.51 -3.34 -3.27
C GLY A 39 1.37 -3.15 -4.25
N TYR A 40 1.63 -3.33 -5.54
CA TYR A 40 0.59 -3.23 -6.56
C TYR A 40 -0.43 -4.34 -6.44
N ASP A 41 0.03 -5.57 -6.23
CA ASP A 41 -0.85 -6.73 -6.10
C ASP A 41 -1.77 -6.58 -4.90
N TYR A 42 -1.21 -6.22 -3.76
CA TYR A 42 -1.99 -6.02 -2.54
C TYR A 42 -2.97 -4.86 -2.69
N SER A 43 -2.56 -3.78 -3.35
CA SER A 43 -3.44 -2.64 -3.62
C SER A 43 -4.66 -3.06 -4.43
N ASN A 44 -4.47 -3.86 -5.46
CA ASN A 44 -5.56 -4.38 -6.28
C ASN A 44 -6.51 -5.23 -5.46
N VAL A 45 -5.98 -6.15 -4.68
CA VAL A 45 -6.77 -7.05 -3.83
C VAL A 45 -7.55 -6.25 -2.80
N PHE A 46 -6.89 -5.26 -2.18
CA PHE A 46 -7.50 -4.43 -1.15
C PHE A 46 -8.68 -3.62 -1.70
N LEU A 47 -8.48 -2.97 -2.84
CA LEU A 47 -9.55 -2.17 -3.46
C LEU A 47 -10.70 -3.06 -3.92
N LYS A 48 -10.40 -4.24 -4.43
CA LYS A 48 -11.41 -5.20 -4.83
C LYS A 48 -12.21 -5.70 -3.63
N TYR A 49 -11.54 -5.92 -2.52
CA TYR A 49 -12.18 -6.35 -1.27
C TYR A 49 -13.13 -5.29 -0.73
N MET A 50 -12.75 -4.02 -0.81
CA MET A 50 -13.58 -2.92 -0.34
C MET A 50 -14.85 -2.74 -1.17
N GLY A 51 -14.81 -3.13 -2.42
CA GLY A 51 -15.95 -3.08 -3.31
C GLY A 51 -16.03 -1.80 -4.11
N ASP A 52 -16.68 -1.93 -5.26
CA ASP A 52 -16.80 -0.85 -6.23
C ASP A 52 -17.54 0.37 -5.68
N GLU A 53 -18.61 0.14 -4.96
CA GLU A 53 -19.45 1.21 -4.43
C GLU A 53 -18.70 2.10 -3.45
N SER A 54 -18.03 1.50 -2.47
CA SER A 54 -17.28 2.26 -1.47
C SER A 54 -16.11 3.02 -2.08
N VAL A 55 -15.37 2.37 -2.97
CA VAL A 55 -14.22 2.98 -3.63
C VAL A 55 -14.66 4.17 -4.48
N SER A 56 -15.74 4.01 -5.22
CA SER A 56 -16.25 5.08 -6.11
C SER A 56 -16.85 6.22 -5.31
N GLU A 57 -17.61 5.92 -4.27
CA GLU A 57 -18.27 6.95 -3.46
C GLU A 57 -17.28 7.88 -2.78
N TYR A 58 -16.20 7.33 -2.21
CA TYR A 58 -15.20 8.11 -1.49
C TYR A 58 -13.97 8.43 -2.32
N GLU A 59 -13.96 8.05 -3.59
CA GLU A 59 -12.82 8.24 -4.50
C GLU A 59 -11.53 7.73 -3.86
N MET A 60 -11.60 6.49 -3.35
CA MET A 60 -10.49 5.89 -2.62
C MET A 60 -9.38 5.42 -3.53
N TYR A 61 -8.15 5.59 -3.07
CA TYR A 61 -6.97 5.10 -3.79
C TYR A 61 -5.89 4.74 -2.78
N THR A 62 -4.95 3.93 -3.22
CA THR A 62 -3.84 3.52 -2.37
C THR A 62 -2.55 4.17 -2.84
N LYS A 63 -1.66 4.43 -1.88
CA LYS A 63 -0.30 4.84 -2.16
C LYS A 63 0.63 3.94 -1.37
N PHE A 64 1.78 3.63 -1.93
CA PHE A 64 2.76 2.86 -1.20
C PHE A 64 4.16 3.28 -1.62
N SER A 65 5.11 2.97 -0.76
CA SER A 65 6.52 3.19 -1.05
C SER A 65 7.33 2.02 -0.52
N CYS A 66 8.44 1.76 -1.17
CA CYS A 66 9.38 0.71 -0.77
C CYS A 66 10.70 1.40 -0.43
N LYS A 67 11.03 1.41 0.85
CA LYS A 67 12.23 2.07 1.35
C LYS A 67 13.29 1.06 1.72
N ALA A 68 14.52 1.34 1.30
CA ALA A 68 15.64 0.51 1.68
C ALA A 68 15.92 0.65 3.17
N HIS A 69 16.06 -0.49 3.84
CA HIS A 69 16.41 -0.55 5.24
C HIS A 69 17.62 -1.42 5.41
N LYS A 70 18.72 -0.82 5.81
CA LYS A 70 19.97 -1.55 5.99
C LYS A 70 19.97 -2.25 7.33
N ILE A 71 20.15 -3.56 7.29
CA ILE A 71 20.26 -4.38 8.47
C ILE A 71 21.73 -4.68 8.72
N ILE A 72 22.21 -4.35 9.89
CA ILE A 72 23.60 -4.57 10.27
C ILE A 72 23.75 -5.91 10.98
#